data_c0d001a055a4c53a599b6e22315916f5
#
_entry.id   c0d001a055a4c53a599b6e22315916f5
#
_cell.length_a   1.000
_cell.length_b   1.000
_cell.length_c   1.000
_cell.angle_alpha   90.00
_cell.angle_beta   90.00
_cell.angle_gamma   90.00
#
_symmetry.space_group_name_H-M   'P 1'
#
loop_
_entity.id
_entity.type
_entity.pdbx_description
1 polymer ?
#
loop_
_entity_poly.entity_id
_entity_poly.type
_entity_poly.pdbx_seq_one_letter_code
_entity_poly.pdbx_strand_id
1 'polypeptide(L)'
;MRKLNHALLASALALACASCTAEKEANYQVIPLPQEVSLTQGNPFKLNENVLIAYPENNALLQRNAEFLSEYIQQATNYAPKTKAIAAGEQVKNAIVLGLDPGIANKEGYVLTTTPEGISINGQTENGVFYGIQTLRKSIPAEAKGATVLIPAGEIKDEPRFSYRGMHLDVGRHFFPKEFIKKYIDLLALHNMNTFHW
;
A
#
# COMPACT_ATOMS: atom_id res chain seq x y z
N MET A 1 -54.50 -14.85 14.08
CA MET A 1 -53.17 -15.52 14.04
C MET A 1 -52.47 -15.44 12.71
N ARG A 2 -53.11 -15.13 11.55
CA ARG A 2 -52.41 -15.06 10.24
C ARG A 2 -51.61 -13.76 9.97
N LYS A 3 -51.94 -12.64 10.66
CA LYS A 3 -51.26 -11.34 10.43
C LYS A 3 -49.91 -11.21 11.16
N LEU A 4 -49.62 -12.04 12.14
CA LEU A 4 -48.34 -11.98 12.90
C LEU A 4 -47.18 -12.62 12.14
N ASN A 5 -47.44 -13.60 11.27
CA ASN A 5 -46.39 -14.31 10.53
C ASN A 5 -45.83 -13.48 9.35
N HIS A 6 -46.59 -12.50 8.81
CA HIS A 6 -46.12 -11.66 7.70
C HIS A 6 -45.14 -10.56 8.18
N ALA A 7 -45.33 -10.06 9.41
CA ALA A 7 -44.43 -9.06 9.99
C ALA A 7 -43.05 -9.64 10.33
N LEU A 8 -43.01 -10.91 10.82
CA LEU A 8 -41.77 -11.63 11.10
C LEU A 8 -41.00 -12.01 9.82
N LEU A 9 -41.68 -12.32 8.71
CA LEU A 9 -41.02 -12.61 7.43
C LEU A 9 -40.43 -11.33 6.81
N ALA A 10 -41.11 -10.19 6.92
CA ALA A 10 -40.63 -8.92 6.40
C ALA A 10 -39.40 -8.39 7.17
N SER A 11 -39.32 -8.59 8.49
CA SER A 11 -38.15 -8.21 9.29
C SER A 11 -36.94 -9.12 9.05
N ALA A 12 -37.14 -10.42 8.76
CA ALA A 12 -36.04 -11.33 8.41
C ALA A 12 -35.44 -11.02 7.04
N LEU A 13 -36.24 -10.55 6.07
CA LEU A 13 -35.75 -10.18 4.74
C LEU A 13 -34.97 -8.85 4.74
N ALA A 14 -35.29 -7.93 5.65
CA ALA A 14 -34.58 -6.66 5.79
C ALA A 14 -33.17 -6.79 6.42
N LEU A 15 -32.91 -7.83 7.21
CA LEU A 15 -31.57 -8.10 7.79
C LEU A 15 -30.60 -8.79 6.82
N ALA A 16 -31.08 -9.37 5.71
CA ALA A 16 -30.23 -10.06 4.74
C ALA A 16 -29.53 -9.11 3.74
N CYS A 17 -29.86 -7.83 3.71
CA CYS A 17 -29.30 -6.86 2.76
C CYS A 17 -28.12 -6.05 3.29
N ALA A 18 -27.56 -6.35 4.46
CA ALA A 18 -26.63 -5.46 5.15
C ALA A 18 -25.16 -5.92 5.14
N SER A 19 -24.68 -6.63 4.12
CA SER A 19 -23.24 -6.98 4.07
C SER A 19 -22.69 -7.13 2.65
N CYS A 20 -23.00 -6.20 1.75
CA CYS A 20 -22.16 -6.04 0.56
C CYS A 20 -21.12 -4.95 0.85
N THR A 21 -19.93 -5.33 1.28
CA THR A 21 -18.79 -4.43 1.29
C THR A 21 -18.51 -4.01 -0.15
N ALA A 22 -18.52 -2.70 -0.42
CA ALA A 22 -18.21 -2.20 -1.75
C ALA A 22 -16.81 -2.66 -2.19
N GLU A 23 -16.64 -3.03 -3.45
CA GLU A 23 -15.33 -3.34 -4.01
C GLU A 23 -14.87 -2.17 -4.88
N LYS A 24 -13.57 -1.86 -4.83
CA LYS A 24 -12.90 -0.81 -5.61
C LYS A 24 -11.64 -1.38 -6.24
N GLU A 25 -11.43 -1.13 -7.51
CA GLU A 25 -10.25 -1.61 -8.22
C GLU A 25 -9.07 -0.64 -8.08
N ALA A 26 -7.90 -1.18 -7.72
CA ALA A 26 -6.65 -0.44 -7.75
C ALA A 26 -6.14 -0.27 -9.18
N ASN A 27 -5.39 0.83 -9.41
CA ASN A 27 -4.86 1.14 -10.73
C ASN A 27 -3.40 1.57 -10.64
N TYR A 28 -2.53 0.90 -11.38
CA TYR A 28 -1.10 1.21 -11.42
C TYR A 28 -0.70 2.33 -12.40
N GLN A 29 -1.67 3.07 -12.96
CA GLN A 29 -1.41 4.33 -13.69
C GLN A 29 -1.11 5.46 -12.68
N VAL A 30 0.01 5.32 -11.98
CA VAL A 30 0.43 6.21 -10.88
C VAL A 30 1.53 7.17 -11.34
N ILE A 31 1.80 8.22 -10.56
CA ILE A 31 2.89 9.18 -10.83
C ILE A 31 3.92 9.13 -9.69
N PRO A 32 5.20 8.85 -9.95
CA PRO A 32 5.78 8.44 -11.25
C PRO A 32 5.20 7.11 -11.76
N LEU A 33 5.16 6.94 -13.07
CA LEU A 33 4.76 5.67 -13.68
C LEU A 33 5.91 4.66 -13.53
N PRO A 34 5.66 3.43 -13.01
CA PRO A 34 6.67 2.38 -12.97
C PRO A 34 7.17 2.00 -14.36
N GLN A 35 8.42 1.58 -14.46
CA GLN A 35 9.04 1.23 -15.74
C GLN A 35 8.38 0.01 -16.39
N GLU A 36 8.04 -1.01 -15.60
CA GLU A 36 7.40 -2.23 -16.08
C GLU A 36 6.18 -2.57 -15.23
N VAL A 37 5.05 -2.75 -15.89
CA VAL A 37 3.78 -3.20 -15.29
C VAL A 37 3.26 -4.38 -16.09
N SER A 38 3.38 -5.59 -15.56
CA SER A 38 2.98 -6.85 -16.19
C SER A 38 1.82 -7.47 -15.42
N LEU A 39 0.59 -7.09 -15.78
CA LEU A 39 -0.60 -7.64 -15.14
C LEU A 39 -0.95 -9.00 -15.74
N THR A 40 -1.50 -9.88 -14.91
CA THR A 40 -1.99 -11.22 -15.31
C THR A 40 -3.51 -11.27 -15.24
N GLN A 41 -4.13 -12.21 -15.94
CA GLN A 41 -5.58 -12.43 -15.87
C GLN A 41 -6.00 -13.26 -14.63
N GLY A 42 -5.18 -13.28 -13.58
CA GLY A 42 -5.49 -13.95 -12.32
C GLY A 42 -6.50 -13.17 -11.46
N ASN A 43 -7.05 -13.86 -10.44
CA ASN A 43 -7.88 -13.17 -9.46
C ASN A 43 -7.07 -12.09 -8.73
N PRO A 44 -7.66 -10.92 -8.43
CA PRO A 44 -6.98 -9.87 -7.69
C PRO A 44 -6.77 -10.28 -6.22
N PHE A 45 -5.76 -9.69 -5.58
CA PHE A 45 -5.64 -9.71 -4.13
C PHE A 45 -6.70 -8.80 -3.51
N LYS A 46 -7.37 -9.28 -2.45
CA LYS A 46 -8.41 -8.53 -1.73
C LYS A 46 -7.83 -7.84 -0.51
N LEU A 47 -7.50 -6.57 -0.64
CA LEU A 47 -7.08 -5.75 0.49
C LEU A 47 -8.30 -5.35 1.32
N ASN A 48 -8.41 -5.91 2.51
CA ASN A 48 -9.49 -5.70 3.47
C ASN A 48 -8.94 -5.65 4.91
N GLU A 49 -9.81 -5.62 5.90
CA GLU A 49 -9.48 -5.51 7.32
C GLU A 49 -8.65 -6.68 7.90
N ASN A 50 -8.64 -7.84 7.22
CA ASN A 50 -7.95 -9.04 7.69
C ASN A 50 -6.52 -9.19 7.14
N VAL A 51 -6.04 -8.23 6.35
CA VAL A 51 -4.70 -8.27 5.77
C VAL A 51 -3.66 -7.92 6.82
N LEU A 52 -2.55 -8.66 6.82
CA LEU A 52 -1.36 -8.38 7.64
C LEU A 52 -0.27 -7.72 6.78
N ILE A 53 0.62 -6.96 7.42
CA ILE A 53 1.87 -6.51 6.82
C ILE A 53 3.01 -7.21 7.55
N ALA A 54 3.73 -8.08 6.84
CA ALA A 54 4.83 -8.84 7.38
C ALA A 54 6.18 -8.26 6.95
N TYR A 55 7.17 -8.31 7.84
CA TYR A 55 8.53 -7.86 7.58
C TYR A 55 9.53 -8.77 8.30
N PRO A 56 10.77 -8.92 7.81
CA PRO A 56 11.81 -9.73 8.47
C PRO A 56 12.10 -9.23 9.88
N GLU A 57 12.17 -10.14 10.86
CA GLU A 57 12.68 -9.82 12.18
C GLU A 57 14.10 -9.24 12.10
N ASN A 58 14.49 -8.45 13.07
CA ASN A 58 15.81 -7.79 13.15
C ASN A 58 16.12 -6.75 12.05
N ASN A 59 15.10 -6.26 11.31
CA ASN A 59 15.25 -5.15 10.38
C ASN A 59 14.33 -3.97 10.78
N ALA A 60 14.88 -3.04 11.56
CA ALA A 60 14.15 -1.89 12.07
C ALA A 60 13.66 -0.93 10.96
N LEU A 61 14.36 -0.86 9.81
CA LEU A 61 13.94 -0.01 8.70
C LEU A 61 12.75 -0.63 7.95
N LEU A 62 12.72 -1.96 7.76
CA LEU A 62 11.56 -2.64 7.19
C LEU A 62 10.37 -2.65 8.16
N GLN A 63 10.60 -2.73 9.47
CA GLN A 63 9.55 -2.49 10.46
C GLN A 63 8.91 -1.12 10.26
N ARG A 64 9.72 -0.06 10.15
CA ARG A 64 9.23 1.29 9.92
C ARG A 64 8.49 1.44 8.58
N ASN A 65 8.98 0.78 7.54
CA ASN A 65 8.30 0.70 6.25
C ASN A 65 6.92 0.04 6.36
N ALA A 66 6.81 -1.03 7.15
CA ALA A 66 5.55 -1.71 7.42
C ALA A 66 4.56 -0.81 8.19
N GLU A 67 5.05 -0.06 9.17
CA GLU A 67 4.26 0.93 9.91
C GLU A 67 3.72 2.03 8.98
N PHE A 68 4.57 2.61 8.12
CA PHE A 68 4.14 3.57 7.11
C PHE A 68 3.07 3.01 6.16
N LEU A 69 3.26 1.77 5.68
CA LEU A 69 2.28 1.14 4.81
C LEU A 69 0.93 0.95 5.52
N SER A 70 0.95 0.53 6.79
CA SER A 70 -0.27 0.41 7.61
C SER A 70 -1.00 1.75 7.72
N GLU A 71 -0.27 2.84 8.03
CA GLU A 71 -0.83 4.18 8.11
C GLU A 71 -1.43 4.64 6.78
N TYR A 72 -0.74 4.40 5.65
CA TYR A 72 -1.23 4.76 4.33
C TYR A 72 -2.50 4.00 3.94
N ILE A 73 -2.56 2.69 4.23
CA ILE A 73 -3.76 1.89 3.99
C ILE A 73 -4.90 2.40 4.88
N GLN A 74 -4.64 2.70 6.15
CA GLN A 74 -5.64 3.23 7.06
C GLN A 74 -6.20 4.57 6.58
N GLN A 75 -5.36 5.47 6.11
CA GLN A 75 -5.79 6.76 5.56
C GLN A 75 -6.68 6.61 4.33
N ALA A 76 -6.38 5.64 3.47
CA ALA A 76 -7.11 5.41 2.22
C ALA A 76 -8.41 4.61 2.41
N THR A 77 -8.41 3.58 3.30
CA THR A 77 -9.49 2.58 3.38
C THR A 77 -10.24 2.57 4.71
N ASN A 78 -9.72 3.20 5.76
CA ASN A 78 -10.11 3.06 7.18
C ASN A 78 -9.75 1.67 7.78
N TYR A 79 -9.12 0.77 7.05
CA TYR A 79 -8.54 -0.47 7.60
C TYR A 79 -7.16 -0.18 8.16
N ALA A 80 -6.84 -0.73 9.34
CA ALA A 80 -5.53 -0.60 9.98
C ALA A 80 -4.83 -1.98 10.03
N PRO A 81 -4.16 -2.41 8.96
CA PRO A 81 -3.47 -3.68 8.93
C PRO A 81 -2.45 -3.79 10.07
N LYS A 82 -2.46 -4.92 10.78
CA LYS A 82 -1.44 -5.17 11.82
C LYS A 82 -0.10 -5.48 11.17
N THR A 83 0.97 -5.01 11.79
CA THR A 83 2.34 -5.35 11.39
C THR A 83 2.83 -6.56 12.18
N LYS A 84 3.62 -7.45 11.55
CA LYS A 84 4.17 -8.66 12.17
C LYS A 84 5.59 -8.89 11.71
N ALA A 85 6.52 -9.04 12.66
CA ALA A 85 7.85 -9.55 12.37
C ALA A 85 7.77 -11.06 12.09
N ILE A 86 8.48 -11.53 11.07
CA ILE A 86 8.52 -12.93 10.66
C ILE A 86 9.97 -13.44 10.58
N ALA A 87 10.17 -14.71 10.93
CA ALA A 87 11.46 -15.37 10.78
C ALA A 87 11.77 -15.65 9.31
N ALA A 88 13.05 -15.85 9.00
CA ALA A 88 13.48 -16.18 7.64
C ALA A 88 12.80 -17.48 7.14
N GLY A 89 12.13 -17.40 5.99
CA GLY A 89 11.41 -18.52 5.38
C GLY A 89 9.99 -18.76 5.93
N GLU A 90 9.54 -17.99 6.92
CA GLU A 90 8.15 -18.08 7.39
C GLU A 90 7.19 -17.60 6.30
N GLN A 91 6.21 -18.45 5.97
CA GLN A 91 5.18 -18.14 4.97
C GLN A 91 3.94 -17.56 5.66
N VAL A 92 3.50 -16.41 5.21
CA VAL A 92 2.29 -15.75 5.71
C VAL A 92 1.30 -15.57 4.56
N LYS A 93 0.08 -16.10 4.73
CA LYS A 93 -1.00 -15.91 3.76
C LYS A 93 -1.82 -14.67 4.09
N ASN A 94 -2.53 -14.15 3.11
CA ASN A 94 -3.34 -12.94 3.21
C ASN A 94 -2.55 -11.77 3.80
N ALA A 95 -1.35 -11.56 3.26
CA ALA A 95 -0.40 -10.58 3.78
C ALA A 95 0.28 -9.77 2.66
N ILE A 96 0.74 -8.59 3.04
CA ILE A 96 1.73 -7.83 2.29
C ILE A 96 3.08 -8.08 2.95
N VAL A 97 3.98 -8.75 2.25
CA VAL A 97 5.29 -9.14 2.77
C VAL A 97 6.36 -8.20 2.22
N LEU A 98 7.09 -7.55 3.12
CA LEU A 98 8.23 -6.71 2.78
C LEU A 98 9.52 -7.52 2.89
N GLY A 99 10.41 -7.38 1.91
CA GLY A 99 11.65 -8.14 1.88
C GLY A 99 12.79 -7.40 1.18
N LEU A 100 13.99 -7.98 1.28
CA LEU A 100 15.15 -7.53 0.53
C LEU A 100 15.55 -8.60 -0.48
N ASP A 101 15.89 -8.17 -1.69
CA ASP A 101 16.43 -9.01 -2.75
C ASP A 101 17.72 -8.40 -3.29
N PRO A 102 18.89 -8.94 -2.90
CA PRO A 102 20.19 -8.47 -3.38
C PRO A 102 20.41 -8.71 -4.88
N GLY A 103 19.55 -9.48 -5.56
CA GLY A 103 19.56 -9.67 -7.02
C GLY A 103 19.06 -8.46 -7.79
N ILE A 104 18.37 -7.52 -7.16
CA ILE A 104 17.95 -6.26 -7.78
C ILE A 104 19.19 -5.35 -7.91
N ALA A 105 19.49 -4.89 -9.12
CA ALA A 105 20.73 -4.19 -9.41
C ALA A 105 20.80 -2.78 -8.80
N ASN A 106 19.70 -2.04 -8.83
CA ASN A 106 19.64 -0.66 -8.34
C ASN A 106 19.26 -0.62 -6.86
N LYS A 107 20.02 0.12 -6.04
CA LYS A 107 19.77 0.26 -4.59
C LYS A 107 18.38 0.80 -4.24
N GLU A 108 17.78 1.58 -5.12
CA GLU A 108 16.44 2.12 -4.96
C GLU A 108 15.41 1.37 -5.82
N GLY A 109 15.83 0.28 -6.50
CA GLY A 109 14.96 -0.58 -7.29
C GLY A 109 14.10 -1.51 -6.42
N TYR A 110 12.93 -1.89 -6.95
CA TYR A 110 12.03 -2.84 -6.31
C TYR A 110 11.27 -3.72 -7.32
N VAL A 111 10.80 -4.84 -6.81
CA VAL A 111 9.84 -5.73 -7.46
C VAL A 111 8.63 -5.86 -6.54
N LEU A 112 7.44 -5.53 -7.05
CA LEU A 112 6.17 -5.74 -6.39
C LEU A 112 5.41 -6.83 -7.13
N THR A 113 5.13 -7.93 -6.45
CA THR A 113 4.38 -9.06 -7.03
C THR A 113 3.07 -9.23 -6.29
N THR A 114 1.97 -9.30 -7.03
CA THR A 114 0.62 -9.52 -6.49
C THR A 114 0.10 -10.87 -6.98
N THR A 115 -0.35 -11.69 -6.04
CA THR A 115 -1.09 -12.93 -6.26
C THR A 115 -2.40 -12.89 -5.47
N PRO A 116 -3.37 -13.78 -5.72
CA PRO A 116 -4.58 -13.85 -4.91
C PRO A 116 -4.33 -14.10 -3.42
N GLU A 117 -3.19 -14.73 -3.07
CA GLU A 117 -2.82 -15.11 -1.70
C GLU A 117 -2.12 -14.01 -0.93
N GLY A 118 -1.53 -13.00 -1.64
CA GLY A 118 -0.77 -11.94 -1.00
C GLY A 118 -0.02 -11.04 -1.97
N ILE A 119 0.64 -10.05 -1.41
CA ILE A 119 1.53 -9.13 -2.11
C ILE A 119 2.93 -9.28 -1.52
N SER A 120 3.96 -9.33 -2.36
CA SER A 120 5.35 -9.16 -1.93
C SER A 120 5.94 -7.88 -2.50
N ILE A 121 6.69 -7.14 -1.68
CA ILE A 121 7.45 -5.96 -2.08
C ILE A 121 8.90 -6.19 -1.68
N ASN A 122 9.73 -6.46 -2.66
CA ASN A 122 11.15 -6.70 -2.46
C ASN A 122 11.97 -5.57 -3.06
N GLY A 123 12.86 -4.98 -2.29
CA GLY A 123 13.81 -3.98 -2.76
C GLY A 123 15.25 -4.46 -2.63
N GLN A 124 16.19 -3.87 -3.39
CA GLN A 124 17.61 -4.14 -3.13
C GLN A 124 18.01 -3.64 -1.74
N THR A 125 17.43 -2.50 -1.34
CA THR A 125 17.54 -1.94 0.01
C THR A 125 16.16 -1.57 0.55
N GLU A 126 16.10 -1.17 1.80
CA GLU A 126 14.86 -0.68 2.44
C GLU A 126 14.27 0.56 1.73
N ASN A 127 15.11 1.35 1.05
CA ASN A 127 14.64 2.48 0.24
C ASN A 127 13.88 1.98 -1.01
N GLY A 128 14.36 0.93 -1.67
CA GLY A 128 13.63 0.30 -2.77
C GLY A 128 12.26 -0.21 -2.32
N VAL A 129 12.21 -0.89 -1.17
CA VAL A 129 10.93 -1.33 -0.57
C VAL A 129 10.01 -0.14 -0.31
N PHE A 130 10.54 0.98 0.21
CA PHE A 130 9.75 2.19 0.44
C PHE A 130 9.13 2.73 -0.85
N TYR A 131 9.86 2.73 -1.98
CA TYR A 131 9.29 3.17 -3.27
C TYR A 131 8.25 2.20 -3.81
N GLY A 132 8.41 0.89 -3.60
CA GLY A 132 7.36 -0.09 -3.89
C GLY A 132 6.09 0.16 -3.06
N ILE A 133 6.24 0.52 -1.78
CA ILE A 133 5.14 0.94 -0.91
C ILE A 133 4.45 2.19 -1.47
N GLN A 134 5.18 3.19 -1.96
CA GLN A 134 4.58 4.39 -2.55
C GLN A 134 3.78 4.06 -3.82
N THR A 135 4.25 3.10 -4.62
CA THR A 135 3.51 2.63 -5.80
C THR A 135 2.21 1.93 -5.40
N LEU A 136 2.25 1.01 -4.44
CA LEU A 136 1.04 0.37 -3.92
C LEU A 136 0.07 1.40 -3.31
N ARG A 137 0.57 2.33 -2.48
CA ARG A 137 -0.23 3.41 -1.89
C ARG A 137 -0.98 4.21 -2.94
N LYS A 138 -0.30 4.63 -4.00
CA LYS A 138 -0.87 5.45 -5.07
C LYS A 138 -1.85 4.67 -5.97
N SER A 139 -1.74 3.35 -6.02
CA SER A 139 -2.67 2.52 -6.78
C SER A 139 -4.05 2.41 -6.14
N ILE A 140 -4.16 2.62 -4.82
CA ILE A 140 -5.41 2.58 -4.07
C ILE A 140 -6.27 3.80 -4.42
N PRO A 141 -7.52 3.62 -4.88
CA PRO A 141 -8.38 4.74 -5.24
C PRO A 141 -8.77 5.59 -4.03
N ALA A 142 -8.96 6.89 -4.26
CA ALA A 142 -9.28 7.85 -3.20
C ALA A 142 -10.63 7.55 -2.49
N GLU A 143 -11.57 6.90 -3.19
CA GLU A 143 -12.90 6.53 -2.69
C GLU A 143 -12.94 5.13 -2.06
N ALA A 144 -11.81 4.62 -1.56
CA ALA A 144 -11.71 3.26 -1.02
C ALA A 144 -12.14 3.12 0.45
N LYS A 145 -12.60 4.20 1.10
CA LYS A 145 -12.99 4.16 2.52
C LYS A 145 -14.10 3.16 2.78
N GLY A 146 -13.82 2.17 3.64
CA GLY A 146 -14.74 1.09 3.99
C GLY A 146 -15.00 0.07 2.89
N ALA A 147 -14.28 0.16 1.76
CA ALA A 147 -14.39 -0.78 0.65
C ALA A 147 -13.24 -1.80 0.65
N THR A 148 -13.50 -3.01 0.16
CA THR A 148 -12.43 -3.95 -0.22
C THR A 148 -11.74 -3.44 -1.48
N VAL A 149 -10.41 -3.29 -1.45
CA VAL A 149 -9.66 -2.89 -2.63
C VAL A 149 -9.15 -4.13 -3.37
N LEU A 150 -9.49 -4.23 -4.64
CA LEU A 150 -9.04 -5.29 -5.53
C LEU A 150 -7.72 -4.86 -6.18
N ILE A 151 -6.61 -5.47 -5.75
CA ILE A 151 -5.29 -5.21 -6.31
C ILE A 151 -5.03 -6.21 -7.44
N PRO A 152 -4.87 -5.76 -8.69
CA PRO A 152 -4.68 -6.67 -9.83
C PRO A 152 -3.47 -7.57 -9.65
N ALA A 153 -3.61 -8.85 -9.99
CA ALA A 153 -2.51 -9.80 -10.00
C ALA A 153 -1.48 -9.46 -11.08
N GLY A 154 -0.20 -9.63 -10.76
CA GLY A 154 0.88 -9.33 -11.70
C GLY A 154 2.18 -8.94 -11.02
N GLU A 155 3.10 -8.44 -11.81
CA GLU A 155 4.42 -8.00 -11.36
C GLU A 155 4.71 -6.59 -11.85
N ILE A 156 5.29 -5.78 -10.97
CA ILE A 156 5.75 -4.43 -11.25
C ILE A 156 7.22 -4.38 -10.89
N LYS A 157 8.03 -3.93 -11.87
CA LYS A 157 9.45 -3.65 -11.65
C LYS A 157 9.70 -2.19 -11.91
N ASP A 158 10.40 -1.56 -10.98
CA ASP A 158 10.73 -0.16 -11.13
C ASP A 158 12.06 0.16 -10.43
N GLU A 159 12.75 1.12 -11.01
CA GLU A 159 13.95 1.72 -10.45
C GLU A 159 14.06 3.17 -10.90
N PRO A 160 14.66 4.06 -10.11
CA PRO A 160 14.78 5.44 -10.52
C PRO A 160 15.77 5.61 -11.66
N ARG A 161 15.37 6.39 -12.68
CA ARG A 161 16.23 6.75 -13.80
C ARG A 161 17.39 7.68 -13.39
N PHE A 162 17.16 8.53 -12.36
CA PHE A 162 18.14 9.49 -11.85
C PHE A 162 18.40 9.25 -10.37
N SER A 163 19.67 9.25 -9.99
CA SER A 163 20.10 9.07 -8.60
C SER A 163 19.77 10.29 -7.71
N TYR A 164 19.70 11.50 -8.29
CA TYR A 164 19.28 12.71 -7.59
C TYR A 164 17.88 13.11 -8.03
N ARG A 165 16.95 13.17 -7.08
CA ARG A 165 15.57 13.59 -7.28
C ARG A 165 15.17 14.48 -6.10
N GLY A 166 15.36 15.77 -6.28
CA GLY A 166 15.25 16.73 -5.18
C GLY A 166 14.34 17.90 -5.46
N MET A 167 13.91 18.51 -4.37
CA MET A 167 13.22 19.79 -4.36
C MET A 167 13.92 20.76 -3.40
N HIS A 168 13.82 22.04 -3.70
CA HIS A 168 14.34 23.12 -2.90
C HIS A 168 13.19 23.91 -2.26
N LEU A 169 13.39 24.34 -1.00
CA LEU A 169 12.48 25.26 -0.34
C LEU A 169 13.29 26.38 0.34
N ASP A 170 13.10 27.61 -0.15
CA ASP A 170 13.71 28.79 0.47
C ASP A 170 12.91 29.23 1.68
N VAL A 171 13.44 28.99 2.88
CA VAL A 171 12.84 29.39 4.14
C VAL A 171 13.47 30.68 4.72
N GLY A 172 14.53 31.18 4.07
CA GLY A 172 15.22 32.42 4.48
C GLY A 172 14.47 33.68 4.05
N ARG A 173 13.88 33.69 2.86
CA ARG A 173 13.10 34.80 2.32
C ARG A 173 11.65 34.80 2.76
N HIS A 174 11.11 33.62 3.11
CA HIS A 174 9.73 33.45 3.54
C HIS A 174 9.63 32.40 4.64
N PHE A 175 8.95 32.72 5.72
CA PHE A 175 8.74 31.78 6.81
C PHE A 175 7.65 30.78 6.47
N PHE A 176 7.93 29.48 6.68
CA PHE A 176 6.97 28.41 6.58
C PHE A 176 6.80 27.71 7.93
N PRO A 177 5.58 27.51 8.42
CA PRO A 177 5.34 26.80 9.68
C PRO A 177 5.75 25.33 9.58
N LYS A 178 6.10 24.73 10.71
CA LYS A 178 6.56 23.33 10.80
C LYS A 178 5.63 22.34 10.08
N GLU A 179 4.33 22.53 10.18
CA GLU A 179 3.35 21.62 9.56
C GLU A 179 3.37 21.71 8.03
N PHE A 180 3.68 22.86 7.46
CA PHE A 180 3.93 22.98 6.03
C PHE A 180 5.16 22.18 5.60
N ILE A 181 6.27 22.29 6.36
CA ILE A 181 7.51 21.57 6.06
C ILE A 181 7.28 20.04 6.10
N LYS A 182 6.57 19.53 7.11
CA LYS A 182 6.20 18.13 7.19
C LYS A 182 5.40 17.67 5.97
N LYS A 183 4.36 18.42 5.59
CA LYS A 183 3.56 18.13 4.40
C LYS A 183 4.40 18.17 3.13
N TYR A 184 5.37 19.07 3.04
CA TYR A 184 6.29 19.16 1.90
C TYR A 184 7.16 17.90 1.81
N ILE A 185 7.69 17.39 2.93
CA ILE A 185 8.46 16.14 2.99
C ILE A 185 7.58 14.94 2.60
N ASP A 186 6.34 14.87 3.07
CA ASP A 186 5.40 13.81 2.69
C ASP A 186 5.12 13.81 1.18
N LEU A 187 5.04 14.99 0.55
CA LEU A 187 4.88 15.10 -0.90
C LEU A 187 6.14 14.69 -1.66
N LEU A 188 7.34 15.00 -1.14
CA LEU A 188 8.59 14.49 -1.70
C LEU A 188 8.60 12.95 -1.70
N ALA A 189 8.25 12.36 -0.57
CA ALA A 189 8.16 10.90 -0.43
C ALA A 189 7.11 10.29 -1.38
N LEU A 190 5.93 10.91 -1.49
CA LEU A 190 4.85 10.47 -2.39
C LEU A 190 5.30 10.43 -3.86
N HIS A 191 6.14 11.36 -4.28
CA HIS A 191 6.68 11.46 -5.64
C HIS A 191 8.04 10.78 -5.82
N ASN A 192 8.43 9.89 -4.89
CA ASN A 192 9.68 9.12 -4.94
C ASN A 192 10.93 10.00 -5.01
N MET A 193 10.90 11.20 -4.45
CA MET A 193 12.07 12.07 -4.32
C MET A 193 12.94 11.64 -3.13
N ASN A 194 14.24 11.82 -3.24
CA ASN A 194 15.21 11.39 -2.24
C ASN A 194 16.06 12.52 -1.64
N THR A 195 15.87 13.75 -2.09
CA THR A 195 16.68 14.88 -1.64
C THR A 195 15.80 16.10 -1.36
N PHE A 196 16.00 16.67 -0.18
CA PHE A 196 15.38 17.94 0.21
C PHE A 196 16.49 18.97 0.46
N HIS A 197 16.53 20.00 -0.37
CA HIS A 197 17.41 21.16 -0.17
C HIS A 197 16.66 22.22 0.61
N TRP A 198 17.03 22.37 1.88
CA TRP A 198 16.36 23.24 2.84
C TRP A 198 17.27 24.33 3.35
#